data_ba048a4a2e6e9ca7b3dfd23ee2b35230
#
_entry.id   ba048a4a2e6e9ca7b3dfd23ee2b35230
#
_cell.length_a   1.000
_cell.length_b   1.000
_cell.length_c   1.000
_cell.angle_alpha   90.00
_cell.angle_beta   90.00
_cell.angle_gamma   90.00
#
_symmetry.space_group_name_H-M   'P 1'
#
loop_
_entity.id
_entity.type
_entity.pdbx_description
1 polymer ?
#
loop_
_entity_poly.entity_id
_entity_poly.type
_entity_poly.pdbx_seq_one_letter_code
_entity_poly.pdbx_strand_id
1 'polypeptide(L)'
;MKTLYKNNKRSIRDIRDITMDVIERWLNDDDWHVRLAAMHACQNKNVPLDVIKYGLEDDDWQVRQAAMNACKDRDVPLDVIERGFKDDIYSVRQAAINACKEKNISPDVIERWLKDNDCNIKWAAINICHGRAIPLEVIERWLNDDDWRVRLAATNACQEKNISPDIIERWLRDNNPDVRQATMDACRGKEIPLEVIERWLKDNNPDVRQASMNACYDRDDIPLEVIEYGLEDADWRVRRAAINACQGRDDIPVEVIERWLNDDNPDVRQAAIYCCEQKGILKIRQ
;
A
#
# COMPACT_ATOMS: atom_id res chain seq x y z
N MET A 1 39.63 1.11 -5.02
CA MET A 1 38.61 0.51 -5.93
C MET A 1 39.16 0.16 -7.33
N LYS A 2 39.93 1.00 -8.01
CA LYS A 2 40.44 0.69 -9.36
C LYS A 2 41.51 -0.44 -9.42
N THR A 3 42.17 -0.79 -8.32
CA THR A 3 43.27 -1.78 -8.30
C THR A 3 42.78 -3.20 -8.05
N LEU A 4 41.74 -3.42 -7.28
CA LEU A 4 41.11 -4.74 -7.05
C LEU A 4 40.32 -5.23 -8.29
N TYR A 5 39.75 -4.32 -9.06
CA TYR A 5 39.05 -4.65 -10.30
C TYR A 5 39.98 -5.05 -11.47
N LYS A 6 41.26 -4.68 -11.41
CA LYS A 6 42.22 -4.96 -12.50
C LYS A 6 42.95 -6.31 -12.42
N ASN A 7 43.05 -6.93 -11.26
CA ASN A 7 43.79 -8.18 -11.10
C ASN A 7 42.96 -9.46 -11.08
N ASN A 8 41.64 -9.39 -11.08
CA ASN A 8 40.79 -10.57 -11.18
C ASN A 8 39.79 -10.45 -12.37
N LYS A 9 40.36 -10.47 -13.58
CA LYS A 9 39.59 -10.68 -14.84
C LYS A 9 39.02 -12.11 -14.97
N ARG A 10 38.91 -12.88 -13.90
CA ARG A 10 37.93 -13.97 -13.84
C ARG A 10 36.60 -13.31 -13.53
N SER A 11 35.87 -13.03 -14.59
CA SER A 11 34.47 -12.61 -14.56
C SER A 11 33.76 -13.37 -13.43
N ILE A 12 33.21 -12.63 -12.46
CA ILE A 12 32.15 -13.15 -11.58
C ILE A 12 30.98 -13.47 -12.51
N ARG A 13 31.08 -14.49 -13.35
CA ARG A 13 30.07 -14.90 -14.30
C ARG A 13 28.98 -15.72 -13.65
N ASP A 14 29.18 -16.21 -12.42
CA ASP A 14 28.13 -16.94 -11.72
C ASP A 14 28.25 -16.75 -10.20
N ILE A 15 27.36 -15.91 -9.65
CA ILE A 15 27.10 -15.82 -8.20
C ILE A 15 26.78 -17.23 -7.62
N ARG A 16 26.44 -18.19 -8.47
CA ARG A 16 26.17 -19.59 -8.14
C ARG A 16 27.40 -20.36 -7.62
N ASP A 17 28.59 -19.95 -7.96
CA ASP A 17 29.85 -20.68 -7.59
C ASP A 17 30.52 -20.17 -6.31
N ILE A 18 29.99 -19.14 -5.65
CA ILE A 18 30.53 -18.60 -4.40
C ILE A 18 30.29 -19.62 -3.28
N THR A 19 31.33 -20.08 -2.62
CA THR A 19 31.26 -21.05 -1.50
C THR A 19 30.90 -20.34 -0.19
N MET A 20 30.47 -21.12 0.82
CA MET A 20 30.17 -20.56 2.15
C MET A 20 31.39 -19.91 2.79
N ASP A 21 32.58 -20.53 2.68
CA ASP A 21 33.84 -19.98 3.22
C ASP A 21 34.17 -18.60 2.64
N VAL A 22 33.79 -18.36 1.37
CA VAL A 22 33.98 -17.05 0.73
C VAL A 22 32.96 -16.04 1.28
N ILE A 23 31.69 -16.45 1.47
CA ILE A 23 30.65 -15.60 2.06
C ILE A 23 31.05 -15.19 3.48
N GLU A 24 31.42 -16.14 4.32
CA GLU A 24 31.82 -15.88 5.71
C GLU A 24 33.02 -14.93 5.78
N ARG A 25 34.04 -15.13 4.92
CA ARG A 25 35.20 -14.23 4.84
C ARG A 25 34.78 -12.82 4.41
N TRP A 26 33.88 -12.69 3.43
CA TRP A 26 33.40 -11.39 2.96
C TRP A 26 32.54 -10.67 4.00
N LEU A 27 31.79 -11.38 4.82
CA LEU A 27 31.00 -10.79 5.91
C LEU A 27 31.87 -10.17 7.01
N ASN A 28 33.13 -10.63 7.15
CA ASN A 28 34.08 -10.09 8.12
C ASN A 28 35.02 -9.03 7.50
N ASP A 29 34.76 -8.54 6.29
CA ASP A 29 35.57 -7.52 5.64
C ASP A 29 35.29 -6.13 6.22
N ASP A 30 36.32 -5.28 6.35
CA ASP A 30 36.20 -3.92 6.83
C ASP A 30 35.36 -3.05 5.88
N ASP A 31 35.38 -3.33 4.56
CA ASP A 31 34.62 -2.62 3.55
C ASP A 31 33.18 -3.14 3.49
N TRP A 32 32.23 -2.28 3.86
CA TRP A 32 30.80 -2.62 3.81
C TRP A 32 30.30 -3.04 2.42
N HIS A 33 30.94 -2.59 1.33
CA HIS A 33 30.58 -3.03 -0.02
C HIS A 33 30.87 -4.52 -0.24
N VAL A 34 31.92 -5.05 0.41
CA VAL A 34 32.26 -6.48 0.38
C VAL A 34 31.26 -7.25 1.21
N ARG A 35 30.91 -6.77 2.40
CA ARG A 35 29.87 -7.38 3.26
C ARG A 35 28.50 -7.36 2.57
N LEU A 36 28.14 -6.27 1.87
CA LEU A 36 26.93 -6.18 1.05
C LEU A 36 26.92 -7.22 -0.07
N ALA A 37 28.05 -7.39 -0.78
CA ALA A 37 28.17 -8.40 -1.82
C ALA A 37 27.98 -9.83 -1.28
N ALA A 38 28.45 -10.10 -0.06
CA ALA A 38 28.20 -11.36 0.63
C ALA A 38 26.70 -11.58 0.87
N MET A 39 25.97 -10.57 1.38
CA MET A 39 24.53 -10.66 1.61
C MET A 39 23.74 -10.84 0.31
N HIS A 40 24.12 -10.18 -0.77
CA HIS A 40 23.51 -10.42 -2.08
C HIS A 40 23.76 -11.85 -2.60
N ALA A 41 24.95 -12.41 -2.34
CA ALA A 41 25.21 -13.81 -2.67
C ALA A 41 24.36 -14.79 -1.85
N CYS A 42 23.93 -14.40 -0.64
CA CYS A 42 23.04 -15.18 0.21
C CYS A 42 21.60 -15.25 -0.33
N GLN A 43 21.11 -14.24 -1.04
CA GLN A 43 19.70 -14.17 -1.47
C GLN A 43 19.27 -15.38 -2.31
N ASN A 44 20.17 -15.93 -3.12
CA ASN A 44 19.89 -17.05 -4.03
C ASN A 44 20.45 -18.39 -3.55
N LYS A 45 20.95 -18.47 -2.31
CA LYS A 45 21.58 -19.67 -1.75
C LYS A 45 20.91 -20.07 -0.45
N ASN A 46 20.81 -21.36 -0.21
CA ASN A 46 20.36 -21.86 1.09
C ASN A 46 21.50 -21.75 2.11
N VAL A 47 21.68 -20.54 2.67
CA VAL A 47 22.69 -20.27 3.72
C VAL A 47 22.09 -20.49 5.11
N PRO A 48 22.90 -20.86 6.12
CA PRO A 48 22.48 -20.95 7.50
C PRO A 48 21.84 -19.64 8.00
N LEU A 49 20.85 -19.76 8.88
CA LEU A 49 20.15 -18.60 9.44
C LEU A 49 21.10 -17.66 10.19
N ASP A 50 22.13 -18.19 10.83
CA ASP A 50 23.11 -17.40 11.58
C ASP A 50 23.90 -16.44 10.69
N VAL A 51 24.16 -16.82 9.42
CA VAL A 51 24.78 -15.93 8.42
C VAL A 51 23.86 -14.72 8.12
N ILE A 52 22.56 -14.96 8.02
CA ILE A 52 21.58 -13.88 7.81
C ILE A 52 21.50 -13.00 9.07
N LYS A 53 21.41 -13.60 10.26
CA LYS A 53 21.41 -12.86 11.53
C LYS A 53 22.62 -11.96 11.69
N TYR A 54 23.79 -12.44 11.31
CA TYR A 54 25.02 -11.63 11.32
C TYR A 54 24.88 -10.39 10.44
N GLY A 55 24.38 -10.53 9.21
CA GLY A 55 24.12 -9.40 8.33
C GLY A 55 23.03 -8.44 8.83
N LEU A 56 22.07 -8.91 9.65
CA LEU A 56 21.04 -8.05 10.28
C LEU A 56 21.59 -7.19 11.42
N GLU A 57 22.76 -7.50 11.94
CA GLU A 57 23.45 -6.78 13.01
C GLU A 57 24.58 -5.86 12.46
N ASP A 58 24.72 -5.75 11.14
CA ASP A 58 25.75 -4.93 10.50
C ASP A 58 25.55 -3.43 10.78
N ASP A 59 26.64 -2.70 10.95
CA ASP A 59 26.61 -1.25 11.16
C ASP A 59 26.04 -0.51 9.94
N ASP A 60 26.31 -1.03 8.73
CA ASP A 60 25.82 -0.45 7.49
C ASP A 60 24.38 -0.92 7.17
N TRP A 61 23.49 0.03 6.98
CA TRP A 61 22.07 -0.24 6.72
C TRP A 61 21.82 -1.00 5.40
N GLN A 62 22.68 -0.84 4.38
CA GLN A 62 22.51 -1.52 3.10
C GLN A 62 22.78 -3.02 3.25
N VAL A 63 23.74 -3.39 4.13
CA VAL A 63 24.00 -4.78 4.49
C VAL A 63 22.80 -5.35 5.26
N ARG A 64 22.27 -4.62 6.26
CA ARG A 64 21.09 -5.05 7.01
C ARG A 64 19.86 -5.21 6.09
N GLN A 65 19.65 -4.28 5.14
CA GLN A 65 18.58 -4.40 4.14
C GLN A 65 18.73 -5.63 3.25
N ALA A 66 19.96 -5.91 2.78
CA ALA A 66 20.23 -7.09 1.95
C ALA A 66 20.04 -8.40 2.74
N ALA A 67 20.43 -8.43 4.02
CA ALA A 67 20.18 -9.54 4.92
C ALA A 67 18.67 -9.78 5.13
N MET A 68 17.89 -8.72 5.31
CA MET A 68 16.43 -8.80 5.43
C MET A 68 15.77 -9.29 4.13
N ASN A 69 16.26 -8.82 2.97
CA ASN A 69 15.80 -9.33 1.67
C ASN A 69 16.13 -10.83 1.48
N ALA A 70 17.22 -11.33 2.08
CA ALA A 70 17.54 -12.75 2.07
C ALA A 70 16.59 -13.60 2.93
N CYS A 71 15.77 -13.00 3.79
CA CYS A 71 14.70 -13.67 4.53
C CYS A 71 13.44 -13.95 3.67
N LYS A 72 13.30 -13.28 2.52
CA LYS A 72 12.21 -13.54 1.58
C LYS A 72 12.30 -14.99 1.08
N ASP A 73 11.17 -15.62 0.88
CA ASP A 73 11.03 -16.99 0.37
C ASP A 73 11.74 -18.08 1.22
N ARG A 74 12.09 -17.76 2.47
CA ARG A 74 12.71 -18.70 3.41
C ARG A 74 11.86 -18.89 4.65
N ASP A 75 11.98 -20.07 5.25
CA ASP A 75 11.38 -20.32 6.56
C ASP A 75 12.27 -19.72 7.66
N VAL A 76 12.12 -18.40 7.85
CA VAL A 76 12.84 -17.63 8.87
C VAL A 76 11.87 -17.36 10.02
N PRO A 77 12.28 -17.58 11.28
CA PRO A 77 11.46 -17.26 12.44
C PRO A 77 11.00 -15.81 12.47
N LEU A 78 9.77 -15.57 12.92
CA LEU A 78 9.18 -14.22 12.91
C LEU A 78 9.93 -13.21 13.78
N ASP A 79 10.52 -13.65 14.89
CA ASP A 79 11.34 -12.81 15.77
C ASP A 79 12.56 -12.20 15.06
N VAL A 80 13.11 -12.91 14.07
CA VAL A 80 14.20 -12.39 13.22
C VAL A 80 13.69 -11.26 12.31
N ILE A 81 12.49 -11.41 11.76
CA ILE A 81 11.87 -10.39 10.92
C ILE A 81 11.39 -9.19 11.76
N GLU A 82 10.87 -9.44 12.96
CA GLU A 82 10.46 -8.41 13.91
C GLU A 82 11.59 -7.44 14.27
N ARG A 83 12.84 -7.90 14.30
CA ARG A 83 14.02 -7.01 14.46
C ARG A 83 14.11 -5.99 13.33
N GLY A 84 13.84 -6.41 12.09
CA GLY A 84 13.84 -5.51 10.93
C GLY A 84 12.74 -4.43 11.00
N PHE A 85 11.60 -4.69 11.65
CA PHE A 85 10.56 -3.66 11.87
C PHE A 85 11.04 -2.54 12.79
N LYS A 86 11.98 -2.82 13.69
CA LYS A 86 12.54 -1.87 14.65
C LYS A 86 13.78 -1.12 14.15
N ASP A 87 14.23 -1.40 12.92
CA ASP A 87 15.43 -0.74 12.37
C ASP A 87 15.18 0.77 12.19
N ASP A 88 16.20 1.58 12.48
CA ASP A 88 16.12 3.02 12.35
C ASP A 88 15.92 3.46 10.89
N ILE A 89 16.37 2.66 9.95
CA ILE A 89 16.33 2.96 8.51
C ILE A 89 15.03 2.41 7.88
N TYR A 90 14.28 3.31 7.26
CA TYR A 90 13.01 2.97 6.59
C TYR A 90 13.15 1.83 5.56
N SER A 91 14.24 1.81 4.77
CA SER A 91 14.45 0.80 3.74
C SER A 91 14.61 -0.61 4.32
N VAL A 92 15.20 -0.73 5.51
CA VAL A 92 15.33 -2.01 6.23
C VAL A 92 13.95 -2.46 6.74
N ARG A 93 13.17 -1.54 7.35
CA ARG A 93 11.80 -1.83 7.78
C ARG A 93 10.92 -2.28 6.61
N GLN A 94 11.04 -1.63 5.46
CA GLN A 94 10.28 -2.01 4.26
C GLN A 94 10.69 -3.40 3.74
N ALA A 95 11.98 -3.74 3.80
CA ALA A 95 12.45 -5.09 3.46
C ALA A 95 11.86 -6.16 4.38
N ALA A 96 11.74 -5.88 5.69
CA ALA A 96 11.11 -6.78 6.66
C ALA A 96 9.61 -7.00 6.35
N ILE A 97 8.87 -5.95 6.01
CA ILE A 97 7.47 -6.04 5.57
C ILE A 97 7.37 -6.92 4.31
N ASN A 98 8.26 -6.71 3.33
CA ASN A 98 8.28 -7.50 2.11
C ASN A 98 8.62 -8.98 2.37
N ALA A 99 9.49 -9.26 3.35
CA ALA A 99 9.81 -10.63 3.77
C ALA A 99 8.60 -11.35 4.41
N CYS A 100 7.62 -10.60 4.92
CA CYS A 100 6.36 -11.14 5.45
C CYS A 100 5.32 -11.45 4.39
N LYS A 101 5.38 -10.85 3.19
CA LYS A 101 4.29 -10.91 2.20
C LYS A 101 3.92 -12.34 1.80
N GLU A 102 4.91 -13.20 1.61
CA GLU A 102 4.72 -14.60 1.21
C GLU A 102 4.55 -15.56 2.40
N LYS A 103 4.64 -15.05 3.64
CA LYS A 103 4.52 -15.90 4.84
C LYS A 103 3.06 -15.98 5.30
N ASN A 104 2.65 -17.17 5.72
CA ASN A 104 1.35 -17.37 6.35
C ASN A 104 1.41 -16.90 7.81
N ILE A 105 1.17 -15.61 8.04
CA ILE A 105 1.16 -14.99 9.36
C ILE A 105 -0.27 -15.03 9.90
N SER A 106 -0.45 -15.65 11.08
CA SER A 106 -1.77 -15.75 11.67
C SER A 106 -2.33 -14.37 12.07
N PRO A 107 -3.66 -14.19 12.03
CA PRO A 107 -4.30 -12.96 12.48
C PRO A 107 -3.94 -12.58 13.92
N ASP A 108 -3.74 -13.55 14.81
CA ASP A 108 -3.37 -13.29 16.21
C ASP A 108 -1.97 -12.66 16.34
N VAL A 109 -1.02 -13.07 15.48
CA VAL A 109 0.30 -12.44 15.43
C VAL A 109 0.19 -11.00 14.92
N ILE A 110 -0.60 -10.77 13.88
CA ILE A 110 -0.85 -9.42 13.35
C ILE A 110 -1.50 -8.54 14.43
N GLU A 111 -2.50 -9.05 15.14
CA GLU A 111 -3.16 -8.32 16.24
C GLU A 111 -2.17 -7.98 17.37
N ARG A 112 -1.27 -8.90 17.72
CA ARG A 112 -0.20 -8.64 18.69
C ARG A 112 0.68 -7.47 18.22
N TRP A 113 1.08 -7.45 16.94
CA TRP A 113 1.87 -6.36 16.38
C TRP A 113 1.12 -5.02 16.34
N LEU A 114 -0.17 -5.04 16.02
CA LEU A 114 -1.01 -3.85 16.04
C LEU A 114 -1.12 -3.23 17.46
N LYS A 115 -1.03 -4.06 18.48
CA LYS A 115 -1.07 -3.65 19.89
C LYS A 115 0.31 -3.46 20.54
N ASP A 116 1.40 -3.61 19.78
CA ASP A 116 2.76 -3.39 20.27
C ASP A 116 2.98 -1.93 20.67
N ASN A 117 3.91 -1.67 21.61
CA ASN A 117 4.25 -0.29 22.00
C ASN A 117 5.08 0.44 20.94
N ASP A 118 5.81 -0.28 20.10
CA ASP A 118 6.64 0.28 19.04
C ASP A 118 5.79 0.68 17.81
N CYS A 119 5.84 1.97 17.48
CA CYS A 119 5.07 2.51 16.35
C CYS A 119 5.49 1.93 14.98
N ASN A 120 6.74 1.50 14.84
CA ASN A 120 7.22 0.89 13.60
C ASN A 120 6.66 -0.53 13.42
N ILE A 121 6.50 -1.29 14.52
CA ILE A 121 5.84 -2.60 14.47
C ILE A 121 4.36 -2.43 14.11
N LYS A 122 3.66 -1.47 14.73
CA LYS A 122 2.26 -1.17 14.37
C LYS A 122 2.12 -0.80 12.89
N TRP A 123 3.00 0.07 12.41
CA TRP A 123 3.00 0.47 11.01
C TRP A 123 3.26 -0.72 10.07
N ALA A 124 4.20 -1.61 10.41
CA ALA A 124 4.47 -2.83 9.66
C ALA A 124 3.23 -3.74 9.61
N ALA A 125 2.56 -3.94 10.75
CA ALA A 125 1.35 -4.75 10.85
C ALA A 125 0.22 -4.23 9.95
N ILE A 126 -0.03 -2.91 9.94
CA ILE A 126 -1.03 -2.27 9.06
C ILE A 126 -0.71 -2.55 7.58
N ASN A 127 0.56 -2.40 7.18
CA ASN A 127 0.97 -2.65 5.79
C ASN A 127 0.91 -4.13 5.40
N ILE A 128 1.13 -5.04 6.35
CA ILE A 128 1.05 -6.48 6.12
C ILE A 128 -0.40 -6.93 5.92
N CYS A 129 -1.39 -6.24 6.51
CA CYS A 129 -2.80 -6.56 6.32
C CYS A 129 -3.29 -6.33 4.88
N HIS A 130 -2.65 -5.43 4.15
CA HIS A 130 -3.03 -5.09 2.79
C HIS A 130 -2.90 -6.30 1.86
N GLY A 131 -3.98 -6.66 1.16
CA GLY A 131 -4.03 -7.80 0.23
C GLY A 131 -3.98 -9.17 0.91
N ARG A 132 -4.20 -9.27 2.24
CA ARG A 132 -4.26 -10.55 2.94
C ARG A 132 -5.68 -11.06 3.14
N ALA A 133 -5.82 -12.38 3.04
CA ALA A 133 -7.06 -13.07 3.35
C ALA A 133 -7.28 -13.17 4.89
N ILE A 134 -7.58 -12.05 5.56
CA ILE A 134 -7.96 -12.04 6.97
C ILE A 134 -9.41 -12.56 7.10
N PRO A 135 -9.73 -13.48 8.02
CA PRO A 135 -11.10 -13.93 8.25
C PRO A 135 -12.04 -12.77 8.59
N LEU A 136 -13.30 -12.84 8.12
CA LEU A 136 -14.27 -11.75 8.34
C LEU A 136 -14.54 -11.50 9.82
N GLU A 137 -14.60 -12.55 10.63
CA GLU A 137 -14.83 -12.46 12.07
C GLU A 137 -13.69 -11.70 12.79
N VAL A 138 -12.45 -11.81 12.29
CA VAL A 138 -11.30 -11.07 12.82
C VAL A 138 -11.40 -9.60 12.42
N ILE A 139 -11.76 -9.35 11.17
CA ILE A 139 -11.97 -7.99 10.65
C ILE A 139 -13.07 -7.29 11.46
N GLU A 140 -14.22 -7.93 11.67
CA GLU A 140 -15.32 -7.38 12.47
C GLU A 140 -14.91 -7.07 13.92
N ARG A 141 -14.06 -7.90 14.52
CA ARG A 141 -13.50 -7.63 15.85
C ARG A 141 -12.59 -6.40 15.82
N TRP A 142 -11.68 -6.30 14.86
CA TRP A 142 -10.75 -5.18 14.71
C TRP A 142 -11.46 -3.85 14.43
N LEU A 143 -12.62 -3.87 13.77
CA LEU A 143 -13.43 -2.70 13.49
C LEU A 143 -13.94 -1.96 14.72
N ASN A 144 -14.10 -2.70 15.81
CA ASN A 144 -14.61 -2.18 17.08
C ASN A 144 -13.47 -1.91 18.10
N ASP A 145 -12.21 -2.00 17.67
CA ASP A 145 -11.07 -1.76 18.56
C ASP A 145 -10.93 -0.27 18.89
N ASP A 146 -10.55 0.04 20.12
CA ASP A 146 -10.33 1.43 20.55
C ASP A 146 -9.13 2.08 19.84
N ASP A 147 -8.10 1.30 19.46
CA ASP A 147 -6.95 1.80 18.70
C ASP A 147 -7.32 1.94 17.22
N TRP A 148 -7.30 3.18 16.71
CA TRP A 148 -7.60 3.49 15.32
C TRP A 148 -6.67 2.74 14.33
N ARG A 149 -5.45 2.37 14.74
CA ARG A 149 -4.51 1.61 13.89
C ARG A 149 -5.01 0.21 13.62
N VAL A 150 -5.66 -0.41 14.61
CA VAL A 150 -6.32 -1.72 14.45
C VAL A 150 -7.50 -1.58 13.50
N ARG A 151 -8.32 -0.51 13.64
CA ARG A 151 -9.43 -0.25 12.71
C ARG A 151 -8.93 0.04 11.29
N LEU A 152 -7.82 0.77 11.12
CA LEU A 152 -7.19 1.00 9.83
C LEU A 152 -6.69 -0.31 9.20
N ALA A 153 -6.08 -1.20 9.98
CA ALA A 153 -5.66 -2.51 9.51
C ALA A 153 -6.84 -3.37 9.03
N ALA A 154 -7.97 -3.30 9.75
CA ALA A 154 -9.21 -3.94 9.34
C ALA A 154 -9.70 -3.42 7.97
N THR A 155 -9.71 -2.11 7.79
CA THR A 155 -10.11 -1.48 6.53
C THR A 155 -9.20 -1.91 5.36
N ASN A 156 -7.89 -1.91 5.58
CA ASN A 156 -6.92 -2.36 4.57
C ASN A 156 -7.07 -3.84 4.20
N ALA A 157 -7.41 -4.70 5.18
CA ALA A 157 -7.67 -6.11 4.93
C ALA A 157 -8.98 -6.37 4.15
N CYS A 158 -9.83 -5.35 4.05
CA CYS A 158 -11.13 -5.45 3.38
C CYS A 158 -11.12 -5.03 1.91
N GLN A 159 -10.03 -4.45 1.40
CA GLN A 159 -10.01 -3.86 0.05
C GLN A 159 -10.46 -4.82 -1.06
N GLU A 160 -10.17 -6.11 -0.92
CA GLU A 160 -10.56 -7.15 -1.90
C GLU A 160 -11.83 -7.93 -1.50
N LYS A 161 -12.51 -7.56 -0.41
CA LYS A 161 -13.67 -8.29 0.11
C LYS A 161 -14.98 -7.55 -0.18
N ASN A 162 -16.04 -8.32 -0.36
CA ASN A 162 -17.40 -7.76 -0.35
C ASN A 162 -17.79 -7.46 1.10
N ILE A 163 -17.74 -6.20 1.47
CA ILE A 163 -18.15 -5.69 2.78
C ILE A 163 -19.54 -5.09 2.66
N SER A 164 -20.39 -5.33 3.67
CA SER A 164 -21.73 -4.75 3.63
C SER A 164 -21.66 -3.22 3.64
N PRO A 165 -22.55 -2.54 2.90
CA PRO A 165 -22.60 -1.07 2.86
C PRO A 165 -22.75 -0.44 4.25
N ASP A 166 -23.45 -1.08 5.18
CA ASP A 166 -23.65 -0.56 6.54
C ASP A 166 -22.34 -0.52 7.35
N ILE A 167 -21.47 -1.50 7.14
CA ILE A 167 -20.14 -1.52 7.75
C ILE A 167 -19.27 -0.40 7.15
N ILE A 168 -19.29 -0.23 5.83
CA ILE A 168 -18.58 0.84 5.12
C ILE A 168 -19.04 2.21 5.64
N GLU A 169 -20.36 2.44 5.75
CA GLU A 169 -20.92 3.70 6.24
C GLU A 169 -20.44 4.02 7.66
N ARG A 170 -20.38 3.03 8.53
CA ARG A 170 -19.83 3.22 9.89
C ARG A 170 -18.37 3.66 9.88
N TRP A 171 -17.52 3.10 9.01
CA TRP A 171 -16.13 3.49 8.88
C TRP A 171 -15.92 4.87 8.28
N LEU A 172 -16.79 5.28 7.34
CA LEU A 172 -16.78 6.63 6.80
C LEU A 172 -17.10 7.70 7.88
N ARG A 173 -17.64 7.28 9.02
CA ARG A 173 -17.90 8.12 10.20
C ARG A 173 -16.86 7.93 11.32
N ASP A 174 -15.76 7.20 11.07
CA ASP A 174 -14.71 7.02 12.07
C ASP A 174 -14.11 8.38 12.49
N ASN A 175 -13.75 8.49 13.77
CA ASN A 175 -13.12 9.71 14.30
C ASN A 175 -11.74 9.96 13.69
N ASN A 176 -11.03 8.91 13.29
CA ASN A 176 -9.70 9.02 12.69
C ASN A 176 -9.78 9.24 11.18
N PRO A 177 -9.13 10.30 10.62
CA PRO A 177 -9.20 10.61 9.20
C PRO A 177 -8.53 9.55 8.32
N ASP A 178 -7.51 8.84 8.80
CA ASP A 178 -6.81 7.80 8.03
C ASP A 178 -7.71 6.59 7.81
N VAL A 179 -8.55 6.24 8.79
CA VAL A 179 -9.56 5.17 8.67
C VAL A 179 -10.62 5.58 7.64
N ARG A 180 -11.12 6.83 7.70
CA ARG A 180 -12.08 7.31 6.71
C ARG A 180 -11.50 7.33 5.31
N GLN A 181 -10.26 7.82 5.14
CA GLN A 181 -9.59 7.83 3.83
C GLN A 181 -9.41 6.42 3.27
N ALA A 182 -8.90 5.47 4.07
CA ALA A 182 -8.74 4.08 3.64
C ALA A 182 -10.08 3.43 3.25
N THR A 183 -11.17 3.82 3.92
CA THR A 183 -12.51 3.35 3.60
C THR A 183 -12.98 3.91 2.25
N MET A 184 -12.76 5.20 1.99
CA MET A 184 -13.08 5.82 0.70
C MET A 184 -12.32 5.15 -0.45
N ASP A 185 -11.04 4.84 -0.24
CA ASP A 185 -10.22 4.14 -1.22
C ASP A 185 -10.71 2.70 -1.45
N ALA A 186 -11.17 2.04 -0.39
CA ALA A 186 -11.73 0.69 -0.47
C ALA A 186 -13.10 0.64 -1.20
N CYS A 187 -13.83 1.76 -1.29
CA CYS A 187 -15.09 1.84 -2.05
C CYS A 187 -14.87 1.90 -3.57
N ARG A 188 -13.69 2.30 -4.02
CA ARG A 188 -13.41 2.50 -5.44
C ARG A 188 -13.52 1.19 -6.21
N GLY A 189 -14.33 1.19 -7.27
CA GLY A 189 -14.59 0.01 -8.10
C GLY A 189 -15.35 -1.13 -7.39
N LYS A 190 -16.01 -0.85 -6.25
CA LYS A 190 -16.89 -1.83 -5.60
C LYS A 190 -18.31 -1.75 -6.15
N GLU A 191 -18.95 -2.92 -6.26
CA GLU A 191 -20.36 -3.02 -6.63
C GLU A 191 -21.29 -2.59 -5.48
N ILE A 192 -21.24 -1.29 -5.11
CA ILE A 192 -22.18 -0.71 -4.14
C ILE A 192 -23.54 -0.56 -4.81
N PRO A 193 -24.65 -1.03 -4.19
CA PRO A 193 -25.99 -0.86 -4.76
C PRO A 193 -26.34 0.62 -5.00
N LEU A 194 -27.07 0.90 -6.11
CA LEU A 194 -27.40 2.26 -6.51
C LEU A 194 -28.16 3.03 -5.42
N GLU A 195 -29.13 2.39 -4.76
CA GLU A 195 -29.88 2.99 -3.66
C GLU A 195 -29.00 3.37 -2.45
N VAL A 196 -27.87 2.69 -2.25
CA VAL A 196 -26.89 3.03 -1.21
C VAL A 196 -26.07 4.25 -1.65
N ILE A 197 -25.62 4.28 -2.90
CA ILE A 197 -24.92 5.42 -3.51
C ILE A 197 -25.76 6.69 -3.41
N GLU A 198 -27.04 6.63 -3.81
CA GLU A 198 -27.96 7.76 -3.72
C GLU A 198 -28.22 8.22 -2.27
N ARG A 199 -28.28 7.28 -1.32
CA ARG A 199 -28.39 7.58 0.11
C ARG A 199 -27.15 8.30 0.62
N TRP A 200 -25.94 7.79 0.27
CA TRP A 200 -24.68 8.38 0.68
C TRP A 200 -24.45 9.78 0.10
N LEU A 201 -24.90 10.05 -1.13
CA LEU A 201 -24.82 11.38 -1.75
C LEU A 201 -25.59 12.46 -0.97
N LYS A 202 -26.60 12.06 -0.20
CA LYS A 202 -27.43 12.97 0.60
C LYS A 202 -26.94 13.09 2.05
N ASP A 203 -25.82 12.45 2.39
CA ASP A 203 -25.28 12.47 3.75
C ASP A 203 -24.68 13.83 4.11
N ASN A 204 -24.80 14.23 5.37
CA ASN A 204 -24.21 15.47 5.88
C ASN A 204 -22.67 15.43 5.91
N ASN A 205 -22.08 14.23 6.05
CA ASN A 205 -20.61 14.05 6.05
C ASN A 205 -20.05 14.02 4.63
N PRO A 206 -19.19 14.97 4.24
CA PRO A 206 -18.59 15.00 2.90
C PRO A 206 -17.74 13.76 2.59
N ASP A 207 -17.17 13.09 3.59
CA ASP A 207 -16.39 11.87 3.38
C ASP A 207 -17.32 10.72 2.90
N VAL A 208 -18.55 10.65 3.40
CA VAL A 208 -19.57 9.69 2.92
C VAL A 208 -19.99 10.02 1.48
N ARG A 209 -20.24 11.31 1.17
CA ARG A 209 -20.59 11.73 -0.19
C ARG A 209 -19.44 11.48 -1.19
N GLN A 210 -18.20 11.73 -0.79
CA GLN A 210 -17.02 11.42 -1.62
C GLN A 210 -16.89 9.91 -1.88
N ALA A 211 -17.11 9.07 -0.86
CA ALA A 211 -17.07 7.61 -1.01
C ALA A 211 -18.13 7.10 -2.00
N SER A 212 -19.32 7.75 -2.01
CA SER A 212 -20.36 7.49 -2.99
C SER A 212 -19.84 7.69 -4.42
N MET A 213 -19.20 8.82 -4.70
CA MET A 213 -18.62 9.10 -6.01
C MET A 213 -17.44 8.17 -6.37
N ASN A 214 -16.60 7.80 -5.40
CA ASN A 214 -15.55 6.82 -5.60
C ASN A 214 -16.12 5.43 -5.99
N ALA A 215 -17.28 5.06 -5.45
CA ALA A 215 -17.96 3.82 -5.80
C ALA A 215 -18.55 3.83 -7.23
N CYS A 216 -18.72 5.01 -7.83
CA CYS A 216 -19.17 5.17 -9.22
C CYS A 216 -18.03 5.02 -10.25
N TYR A 217 -16.78 4.99 -9.80
CA TYR A 217 -15.64 4.90 -10.71
C TYR A 217 -15.64 3.58 -11.48
N ASP A 218 -15.42 3.65 -12.81
CA ASP A 218 -15.37 2.49 -13.73
C ASP A 218 -16.68 1.68 -13.75
N ARG A 219 -17.84 2.37 -13.58
CA ARG A 219 -19.19 1.78 -13.58
C ARG A 219 -20.10 2.47 -14.60
N ASP A 220 -20.49 1.74 -15.64
CA ASP A 220 -21.38 2.23 -16.69
C ASP A 220 -22.86 2.13 -16.34
N ASP A 221 -23.20 1.37 -15.28
CA ASP A 221 -24.58 1.17 -14.80
C ASP A 221 -25.12 2.33 -13.93
N ILE A 222 -24.26 3.30 -13.57
CA ILE A 222 -24.66 4.45 -12.75
C ILE A 222 -25.30 5.51 -13.65
N PRO A 223 -26.54 5.95 -13.33
CA PRO A 223 -27.21 7.01 -14.09
C PRO A 223 -26.41 8.33 -14.08
N LEU A 224 -26.48 9.07 -15.20
CA LEU A 224 -25.79 10.35 -15.33
C LEU A 224 -26.22 11.35 -14.25
N GLU A 225 -27.48 11.36 -13.90
CA GLU A 225 -28.07 12.25 -12.87
C GLU A 225 -27.40 12.08 -11.50
N VAL A 226 -26.93 10.87 -11.18
CA VAL A 226 -26.18 10.58 -9.94
C VAL A 226 -24.82 11.24 -9.98
N ILE A 227 -24.13 11.17 -11.12
CA ILE A 227 -22.82 11.82 -11.32
C ILE A 227 -22.97 13.35 -11.29
N GLU A 228 -23.99 13.89 -12.00
CA GLU A 228 -24.28 15.33 -12.03
C GLU A 228 -24.57 15.87 -10.62
N TYR A 229 -25.29 15.13 -9.78
CA TYR A 229 -25.51 15.52 -8.39
C TYR A 229 -24.17 15.65 -7.61
N GLY A 230 -23.23 14.72 -7.80
CA GLY A 230 -21.91 14.80 -7.19
C GLY A 230 -21.05 15.93 -7.74
N LEU A 231 -21.19 16.28 -9.03
CA LEU A 231 -20.51 17.41 -9.67
C LEU A 231 -20.95 18.77 -9.08
N GLU A 232 -22.14 18.88 -8.55
CA GLU A 232 -22.69 20.12 -7.96
C GLU A 232 -22.51 20.19 -6.43
N ASP A 233 -21.74 19.27 -5.84
CA ASP A 233 -21.52 19.25 -4.39
C ASP A 233 -20.76 20.48 -3.89
N ALA A 234 -21.11 20.96 -2.71
CA ALA A 234 -20.41 22.06 -2.05
C ALA A 234 -18.95 21.74 -1.72
N ASP A 235 -18.63 20.46 -1.41
CA ASP A 235 -17.26 20.02 -1.10
C ASP A 235 -16.51 19.65 -2.39
N TRP A 236 -15.39 20.31 -2.62
CA TRP A 236 -14.57 20.11 -3.81
C TRP A 236 -14.04 18.66 -3.96
N ARG A 237 -13.86 17.93 -2.87
CA ARG A 237 -13.40 16.52 -2.89
C ARG A 237 -14.46 15.63 -3.53
N VAL A 238 -15.74 15.91 -3.26
CA VAL A 238 -16.88 15.21 -3.88
C VAL A 238 -16.93 15.54 -5.38
N ARG A 239 -16.84 16.85 -5.75
CA ARG A 239 -16.82 17.25 -7.16
C ARG A 239 -15.66 16.59 -7.93
N ARG A 240 -14.44 16.57 -7.35
CA ARG A 240 -13.29 15.89 -7.96
C ARG A 240 -13.54 14.40 -8.14
N ALA A 241 -14.12 13.72 -7.15
CA ALA A 241 -14.44 12.30 -7.23
C ALA A 241 -15.51 12.03 -8.31
N ALA A 242 -16.51 12.91 -8.46
CA ALA A 242 -17.51 12.82 -9.52
C ALA A 242 -16.91 12.98 -10.93
N ILE A 243 -15.97 13.93 -11.12
CA ILE A 243 -15.23 14.06 -12.38
C ILE A 243 -14.41 12.78 -12.66
N ASN A 244 -13.76 12.20 -11.65
CA ASN A 244 -13.04 10.95 -11.82
C ASN A 244 -13.97 9.79 -12.21
N ALA A 245 -15.21 9.77 -11.73
CA ALA A 245 -16.23 8.80 -12.14
C ALA A 245 -16.68 8.97 -13.60
N CYS A 246 -16.41 10.13 -14.22
CA CYS A 246 -16.64 10.36 -15.66
C CYS A 246 -15.57 9.74 -16.56
N GLN A 247 -14.43 9.33 -15.99
CA GLN A 247 -13.34 8.76 -16.78
C GLN A 247 -13.74 7.40 -17.35
N GLY A 248 -13.42 7.15 -18.62
CA GLY A 248 -13.74 5.89 -19.29
C GLY A 248 -15.20 5.74 -19.77
N ARG A 249 -16.10 6.64 -19.37
CA ARG A 249 -17.53 6.60 -19.76
C ARG A 249 -17.78 7.39 -21.03
N ASP A 250 -18.31 6.75 -22.05
CA ASP A 250 -18.63 7.40 -23.35
C ASP A 250 -19.99 8.12 -23.33
N ASP A 251 -20.88 7.75 -22.41
CA ASP A 251 -22.25 8.28 -22.28
C ASP A 251 -22.32 9.68 -21.63
N ILE A 252 -21.22 10.16 -21.03
CA ILE A 252 -21.17 11.47 -20.39
C ILE A 252 -20.84 12.55 -21.43
N PRO A 253 -21.74 13.52 -21.63
CA PRO A 253 -21.49 14.63 -22.54
C PRO A 253 -20.29 15.48 -22.09
N VAL A 254 -19.53 15.95 -23.08
CA VAL A 254 -18.34 16.76 -22.84
C VAL A 254 -18.67 18.04 -22.10
N GLU A 255 -19.77 18.65 -22.45
CA GLU A 255 -20.27 19.91 -21.90
C GLU A 255 -20.48 19.83 -20.38
N VAL A 256 -20.80 18.63 -19.87
CA VAL A 256 -20.90 18.37 -18.44
C VAL A 256 -19.54 18.54 -17.74
N ILE A 257 -18.45 18.09 -18.39
CA ILE A 257 -17.11 18.13 -17.81
C ILE A 257 -16.47 19.51 -18.02
N GLU A 258 -16.69 20.15 -19.18
CA GLU A 258 -16.14 21.48 -19.51
C GLU A 258 -16.52 22.56 -18.51
N ARG A 259 -17.69 22.46 -17.89
CA ARG A 259 -18.12 23.39 -16.83
C ARG A 259 -17.13 23.47 -15.67
N TRP A 260 -16.42 22.38 -15.37
CA TRP A 260 -15.51 22.27 -14.23
C TRP A 260 -14.06 22.64 -14.55
N LEU A 261 -13.76 22.98 -15.80
CA LEU A 261 -12.46 23.56 -16.17
C LEU A 261 -12.20 24.93 -15.50
N ASN A 262 -13.27 25.60 -15.04
CA ASN A 262 -13.25 26.88 -14.34
C ASN A 262 -13.67 26.77 -12.87
N ASP A 263 -13.66 25.57 -12.27
CA ASP A 263 -13.96 25.41 -10.84
C ASP A 263 -13.00 26.25 -9.99
N ASP A 264 -13.48 26.75 -8.85
CA ASP A 264 -12.69 27.56 -7.92
C ASP A 264 -11.53 26.75 -7.29
N ASN A 265 -11.69 25.42 -7.16
CA ASN A 265 -10.66 24.53 -6.62
C ASN A 265 -9.70 24.01 -7.73
N PRO A 266 -8.37 24.13 -7.56
CA PRO A 266 -7.39 23.73 -8.57
C PRO A 266 -7.38 22.22 -8.82
N ASP A 267 -7.66 21.38 -7.82
CA ASP A 267 -7.66 19.91 -7.97
C ASP A 267 -8.86 19.44 -8.80
N VAL A 268 -10.00 20.15 -8.69
CA VAL A 268 -11.19 19.90 -9.53
C VAL A 268 -10.89 20.27 -10.98
N ARG A 269 -10.29 21.46 -11.22
CA ARG A 269 -9.87 21.86 -12.58
C ARG A 269 -8.91 20.87 -13.19
N GLN A 270 -7.92 20.40 -12.42
CA GLN A 270 -6.93 19.43 -12.92
C GLN A 270 -7.60 18.09 -13.30
N ALA A 271 -8.54 17.62 -12.50
CA ALA A 271 -9.30 16.41 -12.79
C ALA A 271 -10.14 16.58 -14.07
N ALA A 272 -10.79 17.73 -14.25
CA ALA A 272 -11.57 18.04 -15.46
C ALA A 272 -10.67 18.11 -16.71
N ILE A 273 -9.51 18.76 -16.63
CA ILE A 273 -8.51 18.80 -17.73
C ILE A 273 -8.12 17.37 -18.11
N TYR A 274 -7.74 16.55 -17.13
CA TYR A 274 -7.33 15.16 -17.39
C TYR A 274 -8.45 14.34 -18.03
N CYS A 275 -9.69 14.47 -17.56
CA CYS A 275 -10.83 13.79 -18.14
C CYS A 275 -11.09 14.23 -19.60
N CYS A 276 -10.98 15.52 -19.91
CA CYS A 276 -11.09 16.04 -21.28
C CYS A 276 -9.98 15.54 -22.19
N GLU A 277 -8.76 15.41 -21.67
CA GLU A 277 -7.63 14.86 -22.44
C GLU A 277 -7.85 13.40 -22.80
N GLN A 278 -8.32 12.58 -21.85
CA GLN A 278 -8.65 11.17 -22.11
C GLN A 278 -9.75 11.00 -23.15
N LYS A 279 -10.71 11.93 -23.21
CA LYS A 279 -11.75 11.97 -24.24
C LYS A 279 -11.29 12.58 -25.58
N GLY A 280 -10.02 13.01 -25.70
CA GLY A 280 -9.44 13.57 -26.93
C GLY A 280 -9.91 14.99 -27.26
N ILE A 281 -10.47 15.71 -26.30
CA ILE A 281 -11.07 17.04 -26.47
C ILE A 281 -10.03 18.13 -26.33
N LEU A 282 -9.14 18.02 -25.33
CA LEU A 282 -8.00 18.92 -25.16
C LEU A 282 -6.74 18.22 -25.72
N LYS A 283 -6.19 18.76 -26.82
CA LYS A 283 -4.84 18.38 -27.26
C LYS A 283 -3.85 19.24 -26.49
N ILE A 284 -3.03 18.61 -25.61
CA ILE A 284 -1.85 19.29 -25.08
C ILE A 284 -1.02 19.73 -26.28
N ARG A 285 -0.87 21.05 -26.45
CA ARG A 285 0.21 21.59 -27.32
C ARG A 285 1.53 21.23 -26.64
N GLN A 286 2.20 20.20 -27.12
CA GLN A 286 3.59 19.89 -26.80
C GLN A 286 4.49 21.04 -27.21
#